data_43d009fc1feb475293e3c4bf15fd3ac4
#
_entry.id   43d009fc1feb475293e3c4bf15fd3ac4
#
_cell.length_a   1.000
_cell.length_b   1.000
_cell.length_c   1.000
_cell.angle_alpha   90.00
_cell.angle_beta   90.00
_cell.angle_gamma   90.00
#
_symmetry.space_group_name_H-M   'P 1'
#
loop_
_entity.id
_entity.type
_entity.pdbx_description
1 polymer ?
#
loop_
_entity_poly.entity_id
_entity_poly.type
_entity_poly.pdbx_seq_one_letter_code
_entity_poly.pdbx_strand_id
1 'polypeptide(L)'
;LEAKNIDCTRPTVKIGTTYKYTTPKHITFKSPLFNDLVAMIERTDFVVNDNGQVALPDELLTKISFDGAEYQLGIGGIHSCESSQAVIAQDDECLFDIDVASYYPYLIIDGQYYPKHLTREFLTVYESIVNRRIEAKRKKDTVTADSLKITVNGSFGKFGSKYSFLYSPDLLINTTITGQLTLLMLIEMITAAGGRVKSANTDGIVILCKRHNVQAIRDTVSLFELNTIFSMEYTEYRALYSINVNNYLAVK
;
A
#
# COMPACT_ATOMS: atom_id res chain seq x y z
N LEU A 1 -11.76 -22.65 1.54
CA LEU A 1 -11.53 -23.14 0.18
C LEU A 1 -11.74 -24.67 0.10
N GLU A 2 -11.07 -25.44 0.93
CA GLU A 2 -11.24 -26.90 0.98
C GLU A 2 -12.70 -27.34 1.18
N ALA A 3 -13.43 -26.65 2.06
CA ALA A 3 -14.87 -26.89 2.28
C ALA A 3 -15.72 -26.66 1.00
N LYS A 4 -15.17 -26.03 -0.04
CA LYS A 4 -15.77 -25.83 -1.36
C LYS A 4 -15.18 -26.77 -2.41
N ASN A 5 -14.47 -27.82 -2.00
CA ASN A 5 -13.77 -28.77 -2.87
C ASN A 5 -12.75 -28.13 -3.83
N ILE A 6 -12.13 -27.03 -3.41
CA ILE A 6 -11.06 -26.41 -4.18
C ILE A 6 -9.73 -27.06 -3.78
N ASP A 7 -8.99 -27.49 -4.79
CA ASP A 7 -7.65 -28.05 -4.58
C ASP A 7 -6.71 -26.94 -4.05
N CYS A 8 -6.29 -27.10 -2.82
CA CYS A 8 -5.35 -26.19 -2.15
C CYS A 8 -3.90 -26.69 -2.22
N THR A 9 -3.58 -27.55 -3.20
CA THR A 9 -2.20 -28.00 -3.43
C THR A 9 -1.31 -26.79 -3.74
N ARG A 10 -0.15 -26.79 -3.13
CA ARG A 10 0.84 -25.72 -3.33
C ARG A 10 1.33 -25.70 -4.77
N PRO A 11 1.22 -24.55 -5.48
CA PRO A 11 1.67 -24.46 -6.85
C PRO A 11 3.21 -24.41 -6.93
N THR A 12 3.75 -24.83 -8.06
CA THR A 12 5.17 -24.70 -8.41
C THR A 12 5.30 -23.68 -9.52
N VAL A 13 6.15 -22.66 -9.29
CA VAL A 13 6.53 -21.70 -10.33
C VAL A 13 7.99 -21.94 -10.70
N LYS A 14 8.26 -21.99 -12.00
CA LYS A 14 9.61 -22.25 -12.53
C LYS A 14 10.52 -21.06 -12.25
N ILE A 15 11.76 -21.33 -11.80
CA ILE A 15 12.83 -20.33 -11.70
C ILE A 15 13.05 -19.70 -13.07
N GLY A 16 13.25 -18.38 -13.12
CA GLY A 16 13.37 -17.61 -14.36
C GLY A 16 12.04 -17.24 -15.01
N THR A 17 10.90 -17.62 -14.42
CA THR A 17 9.59 -17.10 -14.89
C THR A 17 9.58 -15.58 -14.71
N THR A 18 9.13 -14.90 -15.76
CA THR A 18 9.09 -13.44 -15.85
C THR A 18 7.66 -12.94 -15.83
N TYR A 19 7.41 -11.88 -15.10
CA TYR A 19 6.13 -11.17 -15.02
C TYR A 19 6.29 -9.72 -15.44
N LYS A 20 5.24 -9.15 -16.03
CA LYS A 20 5.11 -7.72 -16.34
C LYS A 20 4.02 -7.12 -15.47
N TYR A 21 4.18 -5.86 -15.15
CA TYR A 21 3.16 -5.06 -14.48
C TYR A 21 2.44 -4.18 -15.49
N THR A 22 1.16 -3.96 -15.24
CA THR A 22 0.33 -3.00 -16.00
C THR A 22 -0.40 -2.10 -15.02
N THR A 23 -0.24 -0.80 -15.18
CA THR A 23 -0.82 0.19 -14.29
C THR A 23 -2.35 0.24 -14.44
N PRO A 24 -3.12 0.13 -13.34
CA PRO A 24 -4.57 0.34 -13.36
C PRO A 24 -4.93 1.76 -13.86
N LYS A 25 -6.02 1.88 -14.62
CA LYS A 25 -6.42 3.13 -15.28
C LYS A 25 -6.73 4.29 -14.33
N HIS A 26 -7.10 3.99 -13.08
CA HIS A 26 -7.41 5.02 -12.07
C HIS A 26 -6.14 5.66 -11.48
N ILE A 27 -4.97 5.05 -11.67
CA ILE A 27 -3.69 5.61 -11.22
C ILE A 27 -3.17 6.54 -12.31
N THR A 28 -3.13 7.82 -12.01
CA THR A 28 -2.68 8.87 -12.94
C THR A 28 -1.82 9.89 -12.21
N PHE A 29 -0.81 10.43 -12.89
CA PHE A 29 0.09 11.43 -12.34
C PHE A 29 0.14 12.66 -13.23
N LYS A 30 0.33 13.84 -12.61
CA LYS A 30 0.60 15.10 -13.30
C LYS A 30 2.10 15.34 -13.49
N SER A 31 2.90 14.86 -12.54
CA SER A 31 4.35 15.01 -12.56
C SER A 31 5.00 14.14 -13.64
N PRO A 32 5.89 14.69 -14.49
CA PRO A 32 6.71 13.90 -15.38
C PRO A 32 7.51 12.82 -14.65
N LEU A 33 8.04 13.13 -13.46
CA LEU A 33 8.82 12.20 -12.65
C LEU A 33 8.07 10.88 -12.40
N PHE A 34 6.80 10.96 -11.96
CA PHE A 34 6.01 9.76 -11.66
C PHE A 34 5.50 9.08 -12.94
N ASN A 35 5.25 9.81 -14.02
CA ASN A 35 4.94 9.21 -15.31
C ASN A 35 6.14 8.42 -15.87
N ASP A 36 7.37 8.94 -15.73
CA ASP A 36 8.60 8.24 -16.11
C ASP A 36 8.82 6.99 -15.24
N LEU A 37 8.53 7.08 -13.93
CA LEU A 37 8.56 5.94 -13.03
C LEU A 37 7.57 4.84 -13.46
N VAL A 38 6.33 5.20 -13.78
CA VAL A 38 5.32 4.26 -14.30
C VAL A 38 5.83 3.59 -15.56
N ALA A 39 6.32 4.37 -16.53
CA ALA A 39 6.86 3.84 -17.77
C ALA A 39 8.08 2.92 -17.55
N MET A 40 8.91 3.19 -16.54
CA MET A 40 10.02 2.31 -16.13
C MET A 40 9.47 1.00 -15.56
N ILE A 41 8.53 1.06 -14.62
CA ILE A 41 7.93 -0.13 -13.99
C ILE A 41 7.28 -1.04 -15.03
N GLU A 42 6.52 -0.49 -15.99
CA GLU A 42 5.84 -1.27 -17.02
C GLU A 42 6.82 -1.95 -18.01
N ARG A 43 8.00 -1.37 -18.22
CA ARG A 43 9.06 -1.99 -19.02
C ARG A 43 9.85 -3.05 -18.28
N THR A 44 9.83 -3.01 -16.95
CA THR A 44 10.63 -3.90 -16.09
C THR A 44 10.15 -5.34 -16.17
N ASP A 45 11.10 -6.26 -16.19
CA ASP A 45 10.89 -7.70 -16.05
C ASP A 45 11.07 -8.12 -14.59
N PHE A 46 10.00 -8.64 -13.97
CA PHE A 46 10.04 -9.18 -12.62
C PHE A 46 10.29 -10.68 -12.68
N VAL A 47 11.49 -11.11 -12.31
CA VAL A 47 11.96 -12.47 -12.51
C VAL A 47 11.92 -13.28 -11.22
N VAL A 48 11.44 -14.52 -11.29
CA VAL A 48 11.50 -15.47 -10.17
C VAL A 48 12.94 -15.96 -10.03
N ASN A 49 13.57 -15.65 -8.89
CA ASN A 49 14.94 -16.02 -8.58
C ASN A 49 15.09 -17.48 -8.11
N ASP A 50 16.32 -17.92 -7.86
CA ASP A 50 16.64 -19.29 -7.43
C ASP A 50 15.97 -19.70 -6.10
N ASN A 51 15.61 -18.71 -5.27
CA ASN A 51 14.87 -18.96 -4.03
C ASN A 51 13.36 -19.09 -4.25
N GLY A 52 12.87 -18.94 -5.49
CA GLY A 52 11.45 -18.92 -5.79
C GLY A 52 10.77 -17.65 -5.30
N GLN A 53 11.48 -16.53 -5.28
CA GLN A 53 10.95 -15.23 -4.88
C GLN A 53 11.12 -14.24 -6.03
N VAL A 54 10.27 -13.23 -6.06
CA VAL A 54 10.45 -12.06 -6.93
C VAL A 54 10.97 -10.92 -6.08
N ALA A 55 12.04 -10.27 -6.54
CA ALA A 55 12.57 -9.05 -5.97
C ALA A 55 12.35 -7.88 -6.94
N LEU A 56 12.35 -6.67 -6.42
CA LEU A 56 12.42 -5.48 -7.27
C LEU A 56 13.83 -5.41 -7.88
N PRO A 57 13.96 -5.20 -9.20
CA PRO A 57 15.24 -4.94 -9.83
C PRO A 57 15.90 -3.66 -9.31
N ASP A 58 17.23 -3.62 -9.34
CA ASP A 58 18.03 -2.52 -8.77
C ASP A 58 17.64 -1.14 -9.33
N GLU A 59 17.23 -1.08 -10.59
CA GLU A 59 16.75 0.15 -11.23
C GLU A 59 15.53 0.77 -10.56
N LEU A 60 14.67 -0.06 -9.94
CA LEU A 60 13.49 0.37 -9.18
C LEU A 60 13.80 0.65 -7.70
N LEU A 61 14.95 0.28 -7.21
CA LEU A 61 15.39 0.53 -5.83
C LEU A 61 16.06 1.90 -5.66
N THR A 62 16.15 2.69 -6.71
CA THR A 62 16.68 4.06 -6.64
C THR A 62 15.72 4.97 -5.89
N LYS A 63 16.29 5.94 -5.17
CA LYS A 63 15.50 6.93 -4.45
C LYS A 63 14.79 7.87 -5.41
N ILE A 64 13.54 8.18 -5.09
CA ILE A 64 12.68 9.09 -5.82
C ILE A 64 12.57 10.36 -4.99
N SER A 65 13.14 11.48 -5.49
CA SER A 65 13.05 12.77 -4.81
C SER A 65 11.84 13.56 -5.33
N PHE A 66 10.91 13.88 -4.45
CA PHE A 66 9.73 14.68 -4.79
C PHE A 66 9.35 15.63 -3.64
N ASP A 67 9.22 16.91 -3.94
CA ASP A 67 8.84 17.98 -3.01
C ASP A 67 9.63 18.00 -1.68
N GLY A 68 10.95 17.80 -1.79
CA GLY A 68 11.86 17.83 -0.63
C GLY A 68 11.82 16.58 0.25
N ALA A 69 11.09 15.54 -0.13
CA ALA A 69 11.12 14.21 0.47
C ALA A 69 11.71 13.18 -0.49
N GLU A 70 12.31 12.13 0.06
CA GLU A 70 12.82 11.01 -0.71
C GLU A 70 11.99 9.76 -0.40
N TYR A 71 11.68 8.99 -1.43
CA TYR A 71 10.93 7.74 -1.34
C TYR A 71 11.69 6.60 -1.99
N GLN A 72 11.46 5.40 -1.51
CA GLN A 72 12.04 4.18 -2.09
C GLN A 72 10.97 3.10 -2.20
N LEU A 73 10.90 2.49 -3.39
CA LEU A 73 10.05 1.32 -3.62
C LEU A 73 10.64 0.11 -2.90
N GLY A 74 9.76 -0.77 -2.42
CA GLY A 74 10.16 -2.03 -1.79
C GLY A 74 9.17 -3.15 -2.09
N ILE A 75 9.59 -4.40 -1.92
CA ILE A 75 8.68 -5.53 -2.17
C ILE A 75 7.51 -5.58 -1.20
N GLY A 76 7.61 -4.96 -0.04
CA GLY A 76 6.56 -4.86 0.97
C GLY A 76 5.74 -3.58 0.92
N GLY A 77 6.15 -2.57 0.16
CA GLY A 77 5.52 -1.26 0.07
C GLY A 77 6.53 -0.15 -0.15
N ILE A 78 6.06 1.08 -0.30
CA ILE A 78 6.90 2.27 -0.40
C ILE A 78 7.22 2.83 0.99
N HIS A 79 8.42 3.36 1.15
CA HIS A 79 8.84 4.04 2.37
C HIS A 79 9.53 5.36 2.05
N SER A 80 9.29 6.38 2.89
CA SER A 80 10.12 7.57 2.86
C SER A 80 11.51 7.27 3.44
N CYS A 81 12.53 7.95 2.89
CA CYS A 81 13.93 7.81 3.29
C CYS A 81 14.33 8.95 4.23
N GLU A 82 13.52 9.21 5.24
CA GLU A 82 13.80 10.25 6.22
C GLU A 82 14.97 9.90 7.13
N SER A 83 15.77 10.91 7.43
CA SER A 83 16.70 10.88 8.55
C SER A 83 15.98 11.18 9.86
N SER A 84 16.69 11.03 10.98
CA SER A 84 16.18 11.42 12.29
C SER A 84 15.64 12.86 12.28
N GLN A 85 14.38 13.05 12.68
CA GLN A 85 13.69 14.33 12.65
C GLN A 85 12.75 14.52 13.84
N ALA A 86 12.49 15.79 14.17
CA ALA A 86 11.44 16.21 15.06
C ALA A 86 10.54 17.20 14.30
N VAL A 87 9.29 16.81 14.09
CA VAL A 87 8.27 17.65 13.45
C VAL A 87 7.26 18.04 14.51
N ILE A 88 7.18 19.33 14.83
CA ILE A 88 6.28 19.88 15.83
C ILE A 88 5.37 20.88 15.12
N ALA A 89 4.06 20.62 15.12
CA ALA A 89 3.09 21.53 14.55
C ALA A 89 3.09 22.85 15.33
N GLN A 90 3.28 23.97 14.63
CA GLN A 90 3.17 25.32 15.21
C GLN A 90 1.68 25.72 15.32
N ASP A 91 1.39 26.86 15.95
CA ASP A 91 0.02 27.32 16.21
C ASP A 91 -0.82 27.45 14.91
N ASP A 92 -0.17 27.79 13.80
CA ASP A 92 -0.78 27.96 12.47
C ASP A 92 -0.67 26.72 11.59
N GLU A 93 -0.20 25.60 12.15
CA GLU A 93 0.01 24.32 11.44
C GLU A 93 -0.84 23.20 12.00
N CYS A 94 -1.03 22.16 11.20
CA CYS A 94 -1.62 20.89 11.58
C CYS A 94 -0.74 19.75 11.06
N LEU A 95 -0.58 18.73 11.88
CA LEU A 95 0.14 17.50 11.55
C LEU A 95 -0.87 16.35 11.52
N PHE A 96 -1.08 15.76 10.36
CA PHE A 96 -2.02 14.66 10.18
C PHE A 96 -1.30 13.38 9.74
N ASP A 97 -1.70 12.30 10.37
CA ASP A 97 -1.46 10.95 9.90
C ASP A 97 -2.71 10.51 9.12
N ILE A 98 -2.52 10.13 7.86
CA ILE A 98 -3.58 9.79 6.92
C ILE A 98 -3.29 8.39 6.39
N ASP A 99 -4.05 7.40 6.87
CA ASP A 99 -3.86 5.99 6.57
C ASP A 99 -4.99 5.44 5.70
N VAL A 100 -4.66 4.49 4.83
CA VAL A 100 -5.66 3.75 4.06
C VAL A 100 -6.21 2.58 4.90
N ALA A 101 -7.51 2.59 5.13
CA ALA A 101 -8.17 1.50 5.85
C ALA A 101 -8.07 0.17 5.06
N SER A 102 -7.45 -0.86 5.65
CA SER A 102 -7.36 -2.21 5.05
C SER A 102 -6.74 -2.24 3.65
N TYR A 103 -5.61 -1.56 3.46
CA TYR A 103 -5.01 -1.29 2.16
C TYR A 103 -4.84 -2.52 1.26
N TYR A 104 -3.97 -3.46 1.63
CA TYR A 104 -3.73 -4.67 0.82
C TYR A 104 -4.98 -5.51 0.58
N PRO A 105 -5.87 -5.73 1.55
CA PRO A 105 -7.13 -6.39 1.30
C PRO A 105 -7.96 -5.75 0.19
N TYR A 106 -8.08 -4.44 0.19
CA TYR A 106 -8.83 -3.76 -0.86
C TYR A 106 -8.12 -3.76 -2.21
N LEU A 107 -6.79 -3.65 -2.26
CA LEU A 107 -6.02 -3.81 -3.50
C LEU A 107 -6.26 -5.19 -4.16
N ILE A 108 -6.31 -6.25 -3.34
CA ILE A 108 -6.58 -7.62 -3.82
C ILE A 108 -8.01 -7.73 -4.37
N ILE A 109 -8.99 -7.16 -3.67
CA ILE A 109 -10.41 -7.22 -4.07
C ILE A 109 -10.65 -6.38 -5.33
N ASP A 110 -10.18 -5.13 -5.37
CA ASP A 110 -10.35 -4.22 -6.50
C ASP A 110 -9.64 -4.72 -7.77
N GLY A 111 -8.38 -5.14 -7.62
CA GLY A 111 -7.59 -5.70 -8.71
C GLY A 111 -8.10 -7.08 -9.17
N GLN A 112 -9.12 -7.63 -8.49
CA GLN A 112 -9.60 -8.99 -8.74
C GLN A 112 -8.48 -10.02 -8.74
N TYR A 113 -7.49 -9.85 -7.83
CA TYR A 113 -6.29 -10.67 -7.75
C TYR A 113 -6.57 -11.98 -7.02
N TYR A 114 -6.41 -13.09 -7.71
CA TYR A 114 -6.55 -14.43 -7.12
C TYR A 114 -5.54 -15.42 -7.72
N PRO A 115 -5.01 -16.34 -6.90
CA PRO A 115 -4.17 -17.42 -7.40
C PRO A 115 -4.96 -18.28 -8.39
N LYS A 116 -4.48 -18.39 -9.64
CA LYS A 116 -5.23 -19.03 -10.73
C LYS A 116 -5.66 -20.48 -10.42
N HIS A 117 -4.82 -21.22 -9.68
CA HIS A 117 -5.12 -22.60 -9.25
C HIS A 117 -6.24 -22.69 -8.19
N LEU A 118 -6.51 -21.59 -7.47
CA LEU A 118 -7.60 -21.53 -6.47
C LEU A 118 -8.90 -20.99 -7.04
N THR A 119 -8.94 -20.68 -8.31
CA THR A 119 -10.07 -20.09 -9.02
C THR A 119 -10.59 -18.78 -8.40
N ARG A 120 -11.61 -18.19 -8.99
CA ARG A 120 -12.25 -16.97 -8.47
C ARG A 120 -12.92 -17.14 -7.10
N GLU A 121 -13.15 -18.37 -6.67
CA GLU A 121 -13.68 -18.69 -5.34
C GLU A 121 -12.79 -18.17 -4.19
N PHE A 122 -11.47 -18.03 -4.44
CA PHE A 122 -10.58 -17.35 -3.51
C PHE A 122 -11.09 -15.95 -3.15
N LEU A 123 -11.46 -15.14 -4.15
CA LEU A 123 -11.97 -13.78 -3.90
C LEU A 123 -13.25 -13.78 -3.08
N THR A 124 -14.20 -14.67 -3.40
CA THR A 124 -15.46 -14.80 -2.66
C THR A 124 -15.20 -15.10 -1.18
N VAL A 125 -14.29 -16.03 -0.89
CA VAL A 125 -13.93 -16.37 0.50
C VAL A 125 -13.17 -15.21 1.16
N TYR A 126 -12.20 -14.62 0.46
CA TYR A 126 -11.38 -13.54 0.98
C TYR A 126 -12.20 -12.31 1.33
N GLU A 127 -13.08 -11.87 0.43
CA GLU A 127 -14.00 -10.76 0.63
C GLU A 127 -14.95 -11.01 1.82
N SER A 128 -15.44 -12.24 1.98
CA SER A 128 -16.26 -12.61 3.13
C SER A 128 -15.51 -12.44 4.46
N ILE A 129 -14.22 -12.76 4.50
CA ILE A 129 -13.36 -12.58 5.68
C ILE A 129 -13.13 -11.09 5.96
N VAL A 130 -12.85 -10.29 4.92
CA VAL A 130 -12.68 -8.84 5.03
C VAL A 130 -13.95 -8.20 5.58
N ASN A 131 -15.12 -8.54 5.03
CA ASN A 131 -16.41 -8.01 5.47
C ASN A 131 -16.72 -8.38 6.95
N ARG A 132 -16.43 -9.62 7.35
CA ARG A 132 -16.57 -10.04 8.76
C ARG A 132 -15.68 -9.23 9.69
N ARG A 133 -14.43 -8.93 9.27
CA ARG A 133 -13.53 -8.08 10.04
C ARG A 133 -14.08 -6.66 10.21
N ILE A 134 -14.60 -6.07 9.12
CA ILE A 134 -15.19 -4.73 9.15
C ILE A 134 -16.40 -4.70 10.09
N GLU A 135 -17.25 -5.72 10.02
CA GLU A 135 -18.41 -5.84 10.92
C GLU A 135 -18.00 -6.00 12.38
N ALA A 136 -16.96 -6.80 12.67
CA ALA A 136 -16.41 -6.97 14.02
C ALA A 136 -15.86 -5.63 14.55
N LYS A 137 -15.09 -4.86 13.73
CA LYS A 137 -14.65 -3.50 14.10
C LYS A 137 -15.85 -2.60 14.46
N ARG A 138 -16.90 -2.62 13.64
CA ARG A 138 -18.12 -1.79 13.87
C ARG A 138 -18.85 -2.19 15.15
N LYS A 139 -18.88 -3.48 15.49
CA LYS A 139 -19.46 -4.01 16.72
C LYS A 139 -18.54 -3.89 17.94
N LYS A 140 -17.32 -3.35 17.78
CA LYS A 140 -16.27 -3.28 18.81
C LYS A 140 -15.84 -4.66 19.34
N ASP A 141 -16.03 -5.71 18.55
CA ASP A 141 -15.48 -7.05 18.81
C ASP A 141 -14.00 -7.07 18.39
N THR A 142 -13.15 -6.61 19.30
CA THR A 142 -11.70 -6.48 19.05
C THR A 142 -11.03 -7.82 18.82
N VAL A 143 -11.44 -8.87 19.53
CA VAL A 143 -10.87 -10.21 19.43
C VAL A 143 -11.05 -10.76 18.01
N THR A 144 -12.27 -10.74 17.50
CA THR A 144 -12.57 -11.18 16.13
C THR A 144 -11.89 -10.27 15.10
N ALA A 145 -11.95 -8.95 15.28
CA ALA A 145 -11.35 -8.00 14.35
C ALA A 145 -9.83 -8.18 14.22
N ASP A 146 -9.12 -8.37 15.33
CA ASP A 146 -7.67 -8.56 15.35
C ASP A 146 -7.23 -9.92 14.79
N SER A 147 -7.96 -10.98 15.13
CA SER A 147 -7.71 -12.32 14.57
C SER A 147 -7.87 -12.33 13.03
N LEU A 148 -8.94 -11.71 12.54
CA LEU A 148 -9.18 -11.61 11.09
C LEU A 148 -8.20 -10.65 10.41
N LYS A 149 -7.70 -9.61 11.10
CA LYS A 149 -6.63 -8.72 10.59
C LYS A 149 -5.37 -9.51 10.23
N ILE A 150 -4.94 -10.41 11.11
CA ILE A 150 -3.77 -11.26 10.86
C ILE A 150 -4.00 -12.13 9.62
N THR A 151 -5.20 -12.69 9.48
CA THR A 151 -5.56 -13.55 8.34
C THR A 151 -5.52 -12.80 7.02
N VAL A 152 -6.20 -11.65 6.93
CA VAL A 152 -6.31 -10.91 5.66
C VAL A 152 -5.00 -10.24 5.25
N ASN A 153 -4.26 -9.63 6.19
CA ASN A 153 -2.98 -9.02 5.89
C ASN A 153 -1.90 -10.09 5.60
N GLY A 154 -1.93 -11.21 6.32
CA GLY A 154 -1.02 -12.33 6.08
C GLY A 154 -1.18 -12.97 4.70
N SER A 155 -2.36 -12.90 4.10
CA SER A 155 -2.61 -13.46 2.76
C SER A 155 -1.75 -12.78 1.68
N PHE A 156 -1.58 -11.46 1.73
CA PHE A 156 -0.69 -10.72 0.82
C PHE A 156 0.74 -11.26 0.85
N GLY A 157 1.35 -11.33 2.03
CA GLY A 157 2.73 -11.84 2.17
C GLY A 157 2.89 -13.30 1.71
N LYS A 158 1.80 -14.08 1.76
CA LYS A 158 1.80 -15.47 1.31
C LYS A 158 1.86 -15.63 -0.20
N PHE A 159 1.50 -14.62 -0.98
CA PHE A 159 1.70 -14.64 -2.44
C PHE A 159 3.18 -14.74 -2.83
N GLY A 160 4.08 -14.19 -2.03
CA GLY A 160 5.53 -14.27 -2.26
C GLY A 160 6.21 -15.53 -1.71
N SER A 161 5.50 -16.38 -0.98
CA SER A 161 6.10 -17.53 -0.30
C SER A 161 5.91 -18.83 -1.09
N LYS A 162 6.98 -19.39 -1.64
CA LYS A 162 6.95 -20.69 -2.34
C LYS A 162 6.45 -21.87 -1.49
N TYR A 163 6.36 -21.69 -0.17
CA TYR A 163 5.86 -22.70 0.76
C TYR A 163 4.36 -22.59 1.03
N SER A 164 3.72 -21.55 0.49
CA SER A 164 2.30 -21.29 0.68
C SER A 164 1.47 -21.87 -0.47
N PHE A 165 0.27 -22.36 -0.15
CA PHE A 165 -0.73 -22.69 -1.17
C PHE A 165 -1.29 -21.43 -1.88
N LEU A 166 -1.07 -20.23 -1.33
CA LEU A 166 -1.39 -18.95 -1.98
C LEU A 166 -0.27 -18.45 -2.90
N TYR A 167 0.83 -19.18 -3.06
CA TYR A 167 1.99 -18.73 -3.81
C TYR A 167 1.63 -18.28 -5.23
N SER A 168 1.86 -17.01 -5.53
CA SER A 168 1.52 -16.34 -6.79
C SER A 168 2.39 -15.09 -6.94
N PRO A 169 3.63 -15.22 -7.43
CA PRO A 169 4.56 -14.09 -7.53
C PRO A 169 4.04 -12.92 -8.35
N ASP A 170 3.25 -13.19 -9.39
CA ASP A 170 2.53 -12.21 -10.19
C ASP A 170 1.57 -11.37 -9.35
N LEU A 171 0.83 -11.99 -8.43
CA LEU A 171 -0.08 -11.27 -7.55
C LEU A 171 0.67 -10.45 -6.49
N LEU A 172 1.82 -10.92 -6.01
CA LEU A 172 2.66 -10.13 -5.13
C LEU A 172 3.07 -8.83 -5.83
N ILE A 173 3.61 -8.93 -7.06
CA ILE A 173 4.03 -7.76 -7.85
C ILE A 173 2.85 -6.83 -8.12
N ASN A 174 1.75 -7.35 -8.64
CA ASN A 174 0.58 -6.53 -8.94
C ASN A 174 0.07 -5.79 -7.70
N THR A 175 -0.05 -6.48 -6.57
CA THR A 175 -0.57 -5.87 -5.34
C THR A 175 0.40 -4.83 -4.78
N THR A 176 1.70 -5.16 -4.69
CA THR A 176 2.68 -4.25 -4.07
C THR A 176 2.94 -3.01 -4.94
N ILE A 177 3.09 -3.17 -6.26
CA ILE A 177 3.34 -2.04 -7.16
C ILE A 177 2.11 -1.14 -7.25
N THR A 178 0.91 -1.72 -7.40
CA THR A 178 -0.33 -0.92 -7.40
C THR A 178 -0.47 -0.11 -6.12
N GLY A 179 -0.20 -0.73 -4.95
CA GLY A 179 -0.22 -0.01 -3.69
C GLY A 179 0.77 1.15 -3.66
N GLN A 180 2.01 0.93 -4.04
CA GLN A 180 3.03 1.98 -4.05
C GLN A 180 2.68 3.14 -4.98
N LEU A 181 2.23 2.85 -6.20
CA LEU A 181 1.80 3.89 -7.14
C LEU A 181 0.56 4.64 -6.65
N THR A 182 -0.39 3.95 -6.01
CA THR A 182 -1.57 4.59 -5.41
C THR A 182 -1.18 5.54 -4.28
N LEU A 183 -0.23 5.15 -3.41
CA LEU A 183 0.23 6.04 -2.36
C LEU A 183 1.03 7.24 -2.92
N LEU A 184 1.85 7.04 -3.96
CA LEU A 184 2.53 8.14 -4.65
C LEU A 184 1.53 9.10 -5.30
N MET A 185 0.42 8.60 -5.85
CA MET A 185 -0.66 9.44 -6.38
C MET A 185 -1.28 10.30 -5.27
N LEU A 186 -1.56 9.73 -4.10
CA LEU A 186 -2.03 10.49 -2.95
C LEU A 186 -1.01 11.55 -2.52
N ILE A 187 0.28 11.19 -2.45
CA ILE A 187 1.37 12.12 -2.12
C ILE A 187 1.40 13.31 -3.09
N GLU A 188 1.34 13.07 -4.39
CA GLU A 188 1.30 14.12 -5.41
C GLU A 188 0.07 15.04 -5.22
N MET A 189 -1.11 14.46 -5.01
CA MET A 189 -2.35 15.22 -4.80
C MET A 189 -2.29 16.09 -3.53
N ILE A 190 -1.81 15.53 -2.42
CA ILE A 190 -1.67 16.23 -1.14
C ILE A 190 -0.65 17.35 -1.22
N THR A 191 0.49 17.12 -1.89
CA THR A 191 1.51 18.14 -2.12
C THR A 191 0.94 19.31 -2.94
N ALA A 192 0.18 19.02 -3.99
CA ALA A 192 -0.49 20.06 -4.79
C ALA A 192 -1.54 20.87 -3.99
N ALA A 193 -2.13 20.30 -2.94
CA ALA A 193 -3.04 20.96 -2.03
C ALA A 193 -2.34 21.74 -0.89
N GLY A 194 -1.00 21.79 -0.87
CA GLY A 194 -0.20 22.51 0.11
C GLY A 194 0.15 21.71 1.37
N GLY A 195 0.04 20.39 1.31
CA GLY A 195 0.57 19.48 2.33
C GLY A 195 2.05 19.17 2.08
N ARG A 196 2.84 19.08 3.14
CA ARG A 196 4.25 18.64 3.09
C ARG A 196 4.36 17.26 3.73
N VAL A 197 4.72 16.24 2.97
CA VAL A 197 4.90 14.89 3.49
C VAL A 197 6.14 14.86 4.40
N LYS A 198 5.99 14.31 5.59
CA LYS A 198 7.02 14.14 6.61
C LYS A 198 7.45 12.70 6.80
N SER A 199 6.53 11.78 6.56
CA SER A 199 6.78 10.34 6.56
C SER A 199 5.79 9.66 5.63
N ALA A 200 6.21 8.58 4.98
CA ALA A 200 5.34 7.71 4.19
C ALA A 200 5.73 6.25 4.46
N ASN A 201 4.76 5.44 4.83
CA ASN A 201 5.01 4.04 5.19
C ASN A 201 3.88 3.15 4.68
N THR A 202 4.15 2.43 3.62
CA THR A 202 3.32 1.34 3.08
C THR A 202 1.89 1.73 2.71
N ASP A 203 1.06 2.14 3.65
CA ASP A 203 -0.38 2.38 3.54
C ASP A 203 -0.82 3.75 4.08
N GLY A 204 0.12 4.58 4.54
CA GLY A 204 -0.19 5.88 5.12
C GLY A 204 0.91 6.91 4.94
N ILE A 205 0.55 8.16 5.17
CA ILE A 205 1.44 9.32 5.12
C ILE A 205 1.22 10.25 6.30
N VAL A 206 2.30 10.76 6.87
CA VAL A 206 2.24 11.87 7.83
C VAL A 206 2.55 13.16 7.10
N ILE A 207 1.65 14.13 7.19
CA ILE A 207 1.75 15.41 6.52
C ILE A 207 1.71 16.58 7.50
N LEU A 208 2.48 17.61 7.21
CA LEU A 208 2.39 18.91 7.87
C LEU A 208 1.77 19.91 6.88
N CYS A 209 0.75 20.64 7.29
CA CYS A 209 0.14 21.67 6.46
C CYS A 209 -0.22 22.92 7.29
N LYS A 210 -0.39 24.06 6.64
CA LYS A 210 -0.93 25.26 7.30
C LYS A 210 -2.43 25.09 7.57
N ARG A 211 -2.94 25.65 8.67
CA ARG A 211 -4.37 25.54 9.05
C ARG A 211 -5.32 25.99 7.96
N HIS A 212 -4.96 27.02 7.20
CA HIS A 212 -5.79 27.48 6.09
C HIS A 212 -5.88 26.50 4.91
N ASN A 213 -4.95 25.53 4.80
CA ASN A 213 -4.96 24.49 3.78
C ASN A 213 -5.71 23.22 4.21
N VAL A 214 -6.12 23.09 5.47
CA VAL A 214 -6.76 21.88 6.00
C VAL A 214 -7.99 21.47 5.17
N GLN A 215 -8.82 22.43 4.78
CA GLN A 215 -10.00 22.12 3.97
C GLN A 215 -9.59 21.62 2.59
N ALA A 216 -8.64 22.24 1.93
CA ALA A 216 -8.11 21.79 0.64
C ALA A 216 -7.51 20.37 0.71
N ILE A 217 -6.82 20.05 1.81
CA ILE A 217 -6.31 18.69 2.07
C ILE A 217 -7.48 17.69 2.21
N ARG A 218 -8.50 18.01 2.99
CA ARG A 218 -9.68 17.14 3.17
C ARG A 218 -10.44 16.92 1.87
N ASP A 219 -10.65 17.97 1.08
CA ASP A 219 -11.30 17.89 -0.22
C ASP A 219 -10.49 17.03 -1.20
N THR A 220 -9.15 17.14 -1.14
CA THR A 220 -8.24 16.33 -1.95
C THR A 220 -8.32 14.84 -1.57
N VAL A 221 -8.34 14.52 -0.28
CA VAL A 221 -8.49 13.15 0.17
C VAL A 221 -9.87 12.59 -0.18
N SER A 222 -10.94 13.39 -0.05
CA SER A 222 -12.27 12.97 -0.49
C SER A 222 -12.32 12.71 -2.00
N LEU A 223 -11.61 13.50 -2.80
CA LEU A 223 -11.46 13.24 -4.24
C LEU A 223 -10.68 11.95 -4.51
N PHE A 224 -9.64 11.67 -3.74
CA PHE A 224 -8.90 10.41 -3.82
C PHE A 224 -9.82 9.21 -3.49
N GLU A 225 -10.61 9.29 -2.41
CA GLU A 225 -11.60 8.26 -2.04
C GLU A 225 -12.67 8.05 -3.14
N LEU A 226 -13.13 9.11 -3.79
CA LEU A 226 -14.10 9.02 -4.90
C LEU A 226 -13.53 8.36 -6.16
N ASN A 227 -12.23 8.54 -6.41
CA ASN A 227 -11.55 7.99 -7.59
C ASN A 227 -10.95 6.59 -7.35
N THR A 228 -10.99 6.12 -6.12
CA THR A 228 -10.49 4.81 -5.70
C THR A 228 -11.56 4.09 -4.89
N ILE A 229 -11.27 2.88 -4.43
CA ILE A 229 -12.17 2.15 -3.51
C ILE A 229 -11.78 2.33 -2.04
N PHE A 230 -10.75 3.14 -1.77
CA PHE A 230 -10.18 3.26 -0.44
C PHE A 230 -10.97 4.22 0.43
N SER A 231 -10.95 3.97 1.73
CA SER A 231 -11.39 4.89 2.78
C SER A 231 -10.19 5.31 3.61
N MET A 232 -10.12 6.61 3.93
CA MET A 232 -8.99 7.17 4.64
C MET A 232 -9.32 7.40 6.12
N GLU A 233 -8.40 7.00 6.99
CA GLU A 233 -8.46 7.24 8.44
C GLU A 233 -7.51 8.39 8.79
N TYR A 234 -7.94 9.28 9.69
CA TYR A 234 -7.15 10.45 10.11
C TYR A 234 -6.80 10.39 11.59
N THR A 235 -5.55 10.68 11.90
CA THR A 235 -5.14 11.00 13.26
C THR A 235 -4.41 12.33 13.26
N GLU A 236 -4.80 13.27 14.13
CA GLU A 236 -4.08 14.54 14.32
C GLU A 236 -3.02 14.36 15.41
N TYR A 237 -1.79 14.79 15.11
CA TYR A 237 -0.66 14.79 16.02
C TYR A 237 -0.24 16.22 16.35
N ARG A 238 0.30 16.40 17.56
CA ARG A 238 1.03 17.62 17.97
C ARG A 238 2.47 17.59 17.52
N ALA A 239 3.08 16.40 17.56
CA ALA A 239 4.47 16.21 17.20
C ALA A 239 4.74 14.79 16.71
N LEU A 240 5.72 14.65 15.82
CA LEU A 240 6.31 13.38 15.37
C LEU A 240 7.82 13.45 15.60
N TYR A 241 8.34 12.51 16.37
CA TYR A 241 9.77 12.30 16.57
C TYR A 241 10.13 10.98 15.94
N SER A 242 10.91 10.97 14.87
CA SER A 242 11.31 9.75 14.19
C SER A 242 12.83 9.61 14.08
N ILE A 243 13.32 8.40 14.28
CA ILE A 243 14.69 8.00 13.93
C ILE A 243 14.71 7.59 12.45
N ASN A 244 13.66 6.90 12.02
CA ASN A 244 13.38 6.50 10.65
C ASN A 244 11.89 6.15 10.55
N VAL A 245 11.43 5.81 9.34
CA VAL A 245 10.02 5.52 9.03
C VAL A 245 9.37 4.42 9.91
N ASN A 246 10.17 3.49 10.43
CA ASN A 246 9.67 2.38 11.26
C ASN A 246 9.85 2.57 12.77
N ASN A 247 10.63 3.59 13.18
CA ASN A 247 10.96 3.86 14.58
C ASN A 247 10.64 5.32 14.91
N TYR A 248 9.44 5.55 15.37
CA TYR A 248 8.96 6.90 15.69
C TYR A 248 8.08 6.94 16.93
N LEU A 249 7.93 8.13 17.51
CA LEU A 249 6.98 8.48 18.55
C LEU A 249 6.09 9.60 18.04
N ALA A 250 4.79 9.38 18.03
CA ALA A 250 3.79 10.40 17.72
C ALA A 250 3.07 10.86 19.00
N VAL A 251 2.92 12.16 19.14
CA VAL A 251 2.23 12.80 20.28
C VAL A 251 0.90 13.36 19.77
N LYS A 252 -0.19 12.92 20.38
CA LYS A 252 -1.56 13.41 20.12
C LYS A 252 -1.89 14.66 20.92
#